data_b4ea31c84eb87d73ffcff6d798f88c3f
#
_entry.id   b4ea31c84eb87d73ffcff6d798f88c3f
#
_cell.length_a   1.000
_cell.length_b   1.000
_cell.length_c   1.000
_cell.angle_alpha   90.00
_cell.angle_beta   90.00
_cell.angle_gamma   90.00
#
_symmetry.space_group_name_H-M   'P 1'
#
loop_
_entity.id
_entity.type
_entity.pdbx_description
1 polymer ?
#
loop_
_entity_poly.entity_id
_entity_poly.type
_entity_poly.pdbx_seq_one_letter_code
_entity_poly.pdbx_strand_id
1 'polypeptide(L)'
;MKPLILILGLRGSGRLAVAKELAENGWADGKRVRTYREAREAAADAPDKWAFADGAAALPASGWQVQRIVTVVDCPLTQRHPDVARWLEPCVHFADVVVLNRRWEVPGQWVNKFLEPYEADFYPCLFVNLLKNGTLTNPAMLIEGEPLRRTHIFDDIDAVDEMEFDEDNLPDEPFDLVRQPDKYFARDELGRRILNVPEMGEILRREQRA
;
A
#
# COMPACT_ATOMS: atom_id res chain seq x y z
N MET A 1 -13.14 8.23 13.98
CA MET A 1 -12.05 8.76 13.11
C MET A 1 -12.57 8.97 11.70
N LYS A 2 -11.91 9.80 10.88
CA LYS A 2 -12.33 10.03 9.48
C LYS A 2 -11.71 8.96 8.58
N PRO A 3 -12.48 8.26 7.74
CA PRO A 3 -11.94 7.24 6.84
C PRO A 3 -11.03 7.87 5.79
N LEU A 4 -9.90 7.21 5.52
CA LEU A 4 -8.91 7.63 4.56
C LEU A 4 -8.56 6.50 3.59
N ILE A 5 -8.60 6.80 2.29
CA ILE A 5 -8.08 5.92 1.24
C ILE A 5 -6.74 6.51 0.79
N LEU A 6 -5.68 5.74 0.95
CA LEU A 6 -4.34 6.11 0.50
C LEU A 6 -4.07 5.53 -0.90
N ILE A 7 -3.66 6.38 -1.84
CA ILE A 7 -3.28 5.93 -3.18
C ILE A 7 -1.79 6.14 -3.37
N LEU A 8 -1.06 5.03 -3.43
CA LEU A 8 0.39 4.94 -3.56
C LEU A 8 0.83 4.68 -5.00
N GLY A 9 2.09 4.89 -5.27
CA GLY A 9 2.73 4.60 -6.54
C GLY A 9 3.71 5.69 -6.93
N LEU A 10 4.55 5.42 -7.92
CA LEU A 10 5.51 6.36 -8.44
C LEU A 10 4.84 7.54 -9.15
N ARG A 11 5.59 8.64 -9.32
CA ARG A 11 5.14 9.76 -10.14
C ARG A 11 4.88 9.26 -11.58
N GLY A 12 3.71 9.59 -12.12
CA GLY A 12 3.30 9.15 -13.46
C GLY A 12 2.64 7.76 -13.50
N SER A 13 2.56 7.02 -12.40
CA SER A 13 1.96 5.68 -12.38
C SER A 13 0.45 5.63 -12.66
N GLY A 14 -0.25 6.76 -12.66
CA GLY A 14 -1.70 6.82 -12.87
C GLY A 14 -2.53 7.03 -11.61
N ARG A 15 -1.92 7.38 -10.47
CA ARG A 15 -2.63 7.63 -9.20
C ARG A 15 -3.76 8.65 -9.34
N LEU A 16 -3.54 9.72 -10.11
CA LEU A 16 -4.57 10.74 -10.33
C LEU A 16 -5.73 10.20 -11.17
N ALA A 17 -5.50 9.30 -12.11
CA ALA A 17 -6.56 8.65 -12.88
C ALA A 17 -7.43 7.78 -11.97
N VAL A 18 -6.80 7.00 -11.08
CA VAL A 18 -7.52 6.20 -10.09
C VAL A 18 -8.34 7.09 -9.14
N ALA A 19 -7.73 8.15 -8.60
CA ALA A 19 -8.42 9.08 -7.72
C ALA A 19 -9.62 9.76 -8.40
N LYS A 20 -9.46 10.15 -9.66
CA LYS A 20 -10.50 10.76 -10.47
C LYS A 20 -11.66 9.78 -10.73
N GLU A 21 -11.34 8.56 -11.15
CA GLU A 21 -12.34 7.50 -11.37
C GLU A 21 -13.19 7.26 -10.12
N LEU A 22 -12.55 7.15 -8.95
CA LEU A 22 -13.25 6.96 -7.68
C LEU A 22 -14.13 8.16 -7.29
N ALA A 23 -13.67 9.39 -7.57
CA ALA A 23 -14.42 10.60 -7.24
C ALA A 23 -15.60 10.86 -8.18
N GLU A 24 -15.41 10.68 -9.49
CA GLU A 24 -16.42 11.03 -10.51
C GLU A 24 -17.56 10.02 -10.62
N ASN A 25 -17.28 8.76 -10.32
CA ASN A 25 -18.29 7.69 -10.40
C ASN A 25 -19.03 7.43 -9.08
N GLY A 26 -18.94 8.36 -8.12
CA GLY A 26 -19.69 8.30 -6.87
C GLY A 26 -19.23 7.22 -5.88
N TRP A 27 -18.18 6.48 -6.19
CA TRP A 27 -17.63 5.43 -5.31
C TRP A 27 -17.11 5.98 -3.98
N ALA A 28 -16.78 7.26 -3.98
CA ALA A 28 -16.27 7.96 -2.81
C ALA A 28 -17.37 8.61 -1.96
N ASP A 29 -18.63 8.19 -2.06
CA ASP A 29 -19.79 8.80 -1.42
C ASP A 29 -19.53 9.18 0.04
N GLY A 30 -19.40 10.48 0.30
CA GLY A 30 -19.02 11.02 1.60
C GLY A 30 -17.59 10.72 2.08
N LYS A 31 -16.81 9.90 1.36
CA LYS A 31 -15.41 9.56 1.69
C LYS A 31 -14.46 10.45 0.92
N ARG A 32 -13.49 11.05 1.61
CA ARG A 32 -12.45 11.83 0.93
C ARG A 32 -11.36 10.91 0.41
N VAL A 33 -11.27 10.77 -0.93
CA VAL A 33 -10.09 10.19 -1.58
C VAL A 33 -8.94 11.19 -1.49
N ARG A 34 -7.85 10.83 -0.81
CA ARG A 34 -6.65 11.64 -0.70
C ARG A 34 -5.51 11.02 -1.46
N THR A 35 -4.80 11.85 -2.25
CA THR A 35 -3.56 11.43 -2.88
C THR A 35 -2.42 11.46 -1.85
N TYR A 36 -1.38 10.69 -2.08
CA TYR A 36 -0.16 10.72 -1.26
C TYR A 36 0.41 12.13 -1.06
N ARG A 37 0.28 13.01 -2.05
CA ARG A 37 0.73 14.41 -1.94
C ARG A 37 0.01 15.14 -0.79
N GLU A 38 -1.30 14.97 -0.67
CA GLU A 38 -2.08 15.57 0.40
C GLU A 38 -1.77 14.94 1.77
N ALA A 39 -1.53 13.63 1.81
CA ALA A 39 -1.09 12.95 3.02
C ALA A 39 0.31 13.41 3.46
N ARG A 40 1.22 13.66 2.50
CA ARG A 40 2.56 14.23 2.75
C ARG A 40 2.49 15.68 3.25
N GLU A 41 1.59 16.48 2.73
CA GLU A 41 1.37 17.86 3.21
C GLU A 41 0.81 17.87 4.64
N ALA A 42 0.02 16.85 5.00
CA ALA A 42 -0.48 16.66 6.37
C ALA A 42 0.57 16.12 7.35
N ALA A 43 1.61 15.46 6.83
CA ALA A 43 2.74 14.88 7.58
C ALA A 43 4.04 15.67 7.35
N ALA A 44 3.98 17.00 7.46
CA ALA A 44 4.93 17.98 6.92
C ALA A 44 6.40 17.84 7.37
N ASP A 45 6.77 16.93 8.28
CA ASP A 45 8.07 16.91 8.94
C ASP A 45 8.89 15.60 8.78
N ALA A 46 8.54 14.70 7.88
CA ALA A 46 9.31 13.45 7.71
C ALA A 46 10.28 13.54 6.51
N PRO A 47 11.59 13.65 6.74
CA PRO A 47 12.56 13.99 5.69
C PRO A 47 13.12 12.80 4.92
N ASP A 48 12.66 11.54 5.11
CA ASP A 48 13.30 10.37 4.52
C ASP A 48 12.43 9.61 3.50
N LYS A 49 13.04 8.61 2.84
CA LYS A 49 12.47 7.77 1.77
C LYS A 49 11.23 6.98 2.21
N TRP A 50 11.04 6.81 3.50
CA TRP A 50 9.95 6.09 4.16
C TRP A 50 8.89 7.03 4.74
N ALA A 51 8.98 8.32 4.44
CA ALA A 51 8.04 9.34 4.90
C ALA A 51 6.58 8.93 4.75
N PHE A 52 6.28 8.10 3.72
CA PHE A 52 4.94 7.55 3.52
C PHE A 52 4.55 6.58 4.64
N ALA A 53 5.37 5.57 4.92
CA ALA A 53 5.03 4.54 5.90
C ALA A 53 4.98 5.12 7.32
N ASP A 54 5.98 5.95 7.68
CA ASP A 54 6.01 6.65 8.97
C ASP A 54 4.87 7.67 9.08
N GLY A 55 4.56 8.39 7.99
CA GLY A 55 3.44 9.32 7.93
C GLY A 55 2.08 8.61 8.02
N ALA A 56 1.91 7.48 7.37
CA ALA A 56 0.70 6.68 7.47
C ALA A 56 0.51 6.11 8.88
N ALA A 57 1.58 5.66 9.54
CA ALA A 57 1.54 5.21 10.94
C ALA A 57 1.18 6.34 11.93
N ALA A 58 1.47 7.59 11.58
CA ALA A 58 1.09 8.77 12.39
C ALA A 58 -0.34 9.28 12.12
N LEU A 59 -1.02 8.81 11.06
CA LEU A 59 -2.37 9.28 10.69
C LEU A 59 -3.43 9.06 11.76
N PRO A 60 -3.45 7.95 12.52
CA PRO A 60 -4.39 7.77 13.62
C PRO A 60 -4.32 8.88 14.67
N ALA A 61 -3.12 9.32 15.02
CA ALA A 61 -2.92 10.43 15.97
C ALA A 61 -3.50 11.77 15.48
N SER A 62 -3.66 11.94 14.16
CA SER A 62 -4.28 13.13 13.54
C SER A 62 -5.80 13.00 13.33
N GLY A 63 -6.43 11.92 13.83
CA GLY A 63 -7.86 11.67 13.73
C GLY A 63 -8.32 11.03 12.40
N TRP A 64 -7.39 10.49 11.61
CA TRP A 64 -7.66 9.74 10.41
C TRP A 64 -7.47 8.24 10.64
N GLN A 65 -8.34 7.43 10.06
CA GLN A 65 -8.23 5.98 10.04
C GLN A 65 -7.93 5.52 8.61
N VAL A 66 -6.85 4.78 8.43
CA VAL A 66 -6.49 4.21 7.12
C VAL A 66 -7.42 3.05 6.82
N GLN A 67 -8.48 3.32 6.06
CA GLN A 67 -9.46 2.31 5.67
C GLN A 67 -8.94 1.43 4.53
N ARG A 68 -8.32 2.03 3.51
CA ARG A 68 -7.78 1.32 2.34
C ARG A 68 -6.45 1.90 1.90
N ILE A 69 -5.56 1.03 1.48
CA ILE A 69 -4.30 1.38 0.83
C ILE A 69 -4.32 0.79 -0.58
N VAL A 70 -4.24 1.65 -1.58
CA VAL A 70 -4.24 1.29 -3.00
C VAL A 70 -2.88 1.60 -3.59
N THR A 71 -2.20 0.59 -4.13
CA THR A 71 -0.92 0.79 -4.83
C THR A 71 -1.12 0.75 -6.33
N VAL A 72 -0.66 1.78 -7.04
CA VAL A 72 -0.76 1.85 -8.51
C VAL A 72 0.58 1.53 -9.15
N VAL A 73 0.61 0.43 -9.90
CA VAL A 73 1.77 -0.09 -10.63
C VAL A 73 1.72 0.40 -12.07
N ASP A 74 2.77 1.08 -12.51
CA ASP A 74 3.02 1.37 -13.92
C ASP A 74 3.71 0.16 -14.55
N CYS A 75 2.96 -0.70 -15.24
CA CYS A 75 3.48 -1.96 -15.77
C CYS A 75 4.67 -1.79 -16.72
N PRO A 76 4.64 -0.89 -17.75
CA PRO A 76 5.79 -0.68 -18.63
C PRO A 76 7.03 -0.15 -17.91
N LEU A 77 6.87 0.78 -16.96
CA LEU A 77 7.99 1.29 -16.18
C LEU A 77 8.62 0.19 -15.32
N THR A 78 7.77 -0.60 -14.66
CA THR A 78 8.21 -1.71 -13.81
C THR A 78 8.90 -2.81 -14.62
N GLN A 79 8.43 -3.06 -15.85
CA GLN A 79 9.08 -4.01 -16.76
C GLN A 79 10.48 -3.57 -17.18
N ARG A 80 10.66 -2.26 -17.48
CA ARG A 80 11.94 -1.74 -17.93
C ARG A 80 12.99 -1.61 -16.83
N HIS A 81 12.55 -1.43 -15.59
CA HIS A 81 13.41 -1.15 -14.45
C HIS A 81 13.18 -2.11 -13.27
N PRO A 82 14.01 -3.14 -13.08
CA PRO A 82 13.89 -4.08 -11.97
C PRO A 82 13.87 -3.42 -10.58
N ASP A 83 14.58 -2.31 -10.40
CA ASP A 83 14.57 -1.55 -9.14
C ASP A 83 13.20 -0.95 -8.82
N VAL A 84 12.38 -0.67 -9.85
CA VAL A 84 10.99 -0.24 -9.65
C VAL A 84 10.16 -1.37 -9.05
N ALA A 85 10.36 -2.61 -9.50
CA ALA A 85 9.69 -3.76 -8.90
C ALA A 85 10.08 -3.91 -7.42
N ARG A 86 11.38 -3.82 -7.09
CA ARG A 86 11.87 -3.87 -5.69
C ARG A 86 11.33 -2.71 -4.83
N TRP A 87 11.15 -1.52 -5.41
CA TRP A 87 10.52 -0.40 -4.72
C TRP A 87 9.02 -0.64 -4.48
N LEU A 88 8.36 -1.37 -5.38
CA LEU A 88 6.94 -1.70 -5.26
C LEU A 88 6.66 -2.80 -4.23
N GLU A 89 7.64 -3.67 -3.91
CA GLU A 89 7.46 -4.74 -2.93
C GLU A 89 6.86 -4.24 -1.59
N PRO A 90 7.44 -3.23 -0.91
CA PRO A 90 6.83 -2.69 0.30
C PRO A 90 5.48 -2.02 0.03
N CYS A 91 5.29 -1.38 -1.13
CA CYS A 91 4.02 -0.76 -1.46
C CYS A 91 2.90 -1.81 -1.61
N VAL A 92 3.21 -2.97 -2.19
CA VAL A 92 2.28 -4.11 -2.30
C VAL A 92 2.04 -4.75 -0.94
N HIS A 93 3.09 -4.86 -0.11
CA HIS A 93 2.98 -5.40 1.25
C HIS A 93 1.99 -4.59 2.11
N PHE A 94 1.96 -3.27 1.93
CA PHE A 94 1.03 -2.39 2.64
C PHE A 94 -0.33 -2.25 1.96
N ALA A 95 -0.49 -2.72 0.72
CA ALA A 95 -1.71 -2.50 -0.05
C ALA A 95 -2.81 -3.51 0.26
N ASP A 96 -4.03 -3.02 0.30
CA ASP A 96 -5.25 -3.83 0.21
C ASP A 96 -5.58 -4.17 -1.25
N VAL A 97 -5.28 -3.22 -2.16
CA VAL A 97 -5.54 -3.36 -3.59
C VAL A 97 -4.36 -2.84 -4.40
N VAL A 98 -3.97 -3.61 -5.39
CA VAL A 98 -2.92 -3.24 -6.36
C VAL A 98 -3.55 -3.02 -7.72
N VAL A 99 -3.44 -1.80 -8.24
CA VAL A 99 -3.97 -1.40 -9.54
C VAL A 99 -2.88 -1.50 -10.59
N LEU A 100 -3.05 -2.39 -11.57
CA LEU A 100 -2.16 -2.54 -12.71
C LEU A 100 -2.56 -1.53 -13.81
N ASN A 101 -1.77 -0.49 -13.99
CA ASN A 101 -1.97 0.51 -15.03
C ASN A 101 -1.11 0.18 -16.25
N ARG A 102 -1.63 0.49 -17.46
CA ARG A 102 -0.99 0.23 -18.75
C ARG A 102 -0.59 -1.25 -18.94
N ARG A 103 -1.35 -2.16 -18.33
CA ARG A 103 -1.14 -3.61 -18.46
C ARG A 103 -1.18 -4.07 -19.91
N TRP A 104 -1.91 -3.37 -20.77
CA TRP A 104 -2.01 -3.67 -22.22
C TRP A 104 -0.72 -3.35 -23.01
N GLU A 105 0.24 -2.65 -22.41
CA GLU A 105 1.54 -2.31 -23.02
C GLU A 105 2.63 -3.32 -22.70
N VAL A 106 2.32 -4.35 -21.89
CA VAL A 106 3.28 -5.38 -21.50
C VAL A 106 2.77 -6.78 -21.83
N PRO A 107 3.67 -7.75 -22.13
CA PRO A 107 3.28 -9.13 -22.38
C PRO A 107 2.61 -9.77 -21.15
N GLY A 108 1.60 -10.63 -21.40
CA GLY A 108 0.92 -11.36 -20.32
C GLY A 108 1.87 -12.22 -19.47
N GLN A 109 2.91 -12.81 -20.08
CA GLN A 109 3.93 -13.56 -19.36
C GLN A 109 4.69 -12.72 -18.33
N TRP A 110 4.95 -11.45 -18.65
CA TRP A 110 5.58 -10.54 -17.69
C TRP A 110 4.66 -10.27 -16.50
N VAL A 111 3.37 -10.07 -16.76
CA VAL A 111 2.39 -9.84 -15.67
C VAL A 111 2.33 -11.05 -14.75
N ASN A 112 2.26 -12.27 -15.29
CA ASN A 112 2.26 -13.49 -14.49
C ASN A 112 3.53 -13.59 -13.63
N LYS A 113 4.70 -13.32 -14.23
CA LYS A 113 5.97 -13.30 -13.49
C LYS A 113 6.03 -12.21 -12.40
N PHE A 114 5.38 -11.07 -12.62
CA PHE A 114 5.29 -10.02 -11.62
C PHE A 114 4.38 -10.42 -10.45
N LEU A 115 3.30 -11.16 -10.72
CA LEU A 115 2.35 -11.60 -9.70
C LEU A 115 2.85 -12.83 -8.92
N GLU A 116 3.63 -13.70 -9.57
CA GLU A 116 4.10 -14.98 -9.02
C GLU A 116 4.64 -14.93 -7.58
N PRO A 117 5.51 -13.96 -7.18
CA PRO A 117 6.01 -13.89 -5.81
C PRO A 117 4.90 -13.60 -4.79
N TYR A 118 3.91 -12.80 -5.16
CA TYR A 118 2.81 -12.44 -4.27
C TYR A 118 1.81 -13.59 -4.12
N GLU A 119 1.57 -14.33 -5.20
CA GLU A 119 0.73 -15.55 -5.19
C GLU A 119 1.41 -16.67 -4.38
N ALA A 120 2.71 -16.89 -4.58
CA ALA A 120 3.49 -17.90 -3.86
C ALA A 120 3.54 -17.63 -2.34
N ASP A 121 3.61 -16.36 -1.95
CA ASP A 121 3.63 -15.93 -0.54
C ASP A 121 2.22 -15.69 0.03
N PHE A 122 1.16 -16.05 -0.68
CA PHE A 122 -0.23 -15.88 -0.25
C PHE A 122 -0.57 -14.46 0.19
N TYR A 123 -0.18 -13.46 -0.60
CA TYR A 123 -0.55 -12.06 -0.31
C TYR A 123 -2.07 -11.89 -0.40
N PRO A 124 -2.71 -11.32 0.62
CA PRO A 124 -4.18 -11.19 0.64
C PRO A 124 -4.69 -10.04 -0.24
N CYS A 125 -3.82 -9.14 -0.69
CA CYS A 125 -4.22 -7.99 -1.49
C CYS A 125 -4.80 -8.40 -2.85
N LEU A 126 -5.75 -7.60 -3.32
CA LEU A 126 -6.40 -7.82 -4.61
C LEU A 126 -5.67 -7.12 -5.75
N PHE A 127 -5.57 -7.77 -6.91
CA PHE A 127 -5.03 -7.17 -8.12
C PHE A 127 -6.16 -6.82 -9.09
N VAL A 128 -6.27 -5.54 -9.46
CA VAL A 128 -7.27 -5.02 -10.40
C VAL A 128 -6.60 -4.25 -11.54
N ASN A 129 -7.30 -4.03 -12.64
CA ASN A 129 -6.76 -3.32 -13.78
C ASN A 129 -7.39 -1.93 -13.91
N LEU A 130 -6.55 -0.93 -14.21
CA LEU A 130 -7.00 0.34 -14.78
C LEU A 130 -7.01 0.16 -16.31
N LEU A 131 -8.17 0.25 -16.91
CA LEU A 131 -8.35 0.05 -18.35
C LEU A 131 -7.86 1.28 -19.12
N LYS A 132 -7.66 1.12 -20.44
CA LYS A 132 -7.18 2.17 -21.34
C LYS A 132 -8.09 3.41 -21.38
N ASN A 133 -9.37 3.23 -21.15
CA ASN A 133 -10.35 4.31 -21.04
C ASN A 133 -10.39 5.02 -19.68
N GLY A 134 -9.52 4.62 -18.74
CA GLY A 134 -9.47 5.19 -17.40
C GLY A 134 -10.39 4.55 -16.37
N THR A 135 -11.17 3.53 -16.76
CA THR A 135 -12.11 2.85 -15.87
C THR A 135 -11.43 1.72 -15.11
N LEU A 136 -11.76 1.56 -13.83
CA LEU A 136 -11.31 0.43 -13.01
C LEU A 136 -12.17 -0.81 -13.26
N THR A 137 -11.57 -1.99 -13.25
CA THR A 137 -12.34 -3.24 -13.43
C THR A 137 -13.29 -3.54 -12.26
N ASN A 138 -12.90 -3.19 -11.05
CA ASN A 138 -13.69 -3.40 -9.84
C ASN A 138 -13.51 -2.22 -8.85
N PRO A 139 -14.09 -1.05 -9.13
CA PRO A 139 -13.85 0.14 -8.30
C PRO A 139 -14.34 0.00 -6.85
N ALA A 140 -15.38 -0.76 -6.59
CA ALA A 140 -15.89 -1.02 -5.24
C ALA A 140 -14.82 -1.61 -4.32
N MET A 141 -13.96 -2.51 -4.84
CA MET A 141 -12.89 -3.15 -4.06
C MET A 141 -11.84 -2.17 -3.52
N LEU A 142 -11.73 -0.97 -4.12
CA LEU A 142 -10.80 0.06 -3.67
C LEU A 142 -11.33 0.84 -2.47
N ILE A 143 -12.61 0.70 -2.15
CA ILE A 143 -13.29 1.53 -1.16
C ILE A 143 -13.92 0.69 -0.06
N GLU A 144 -14.47 -0.47 -0.41
CA GLU A 144 -15.31 -1.30 0.46
C GLU A 144 -14.57 -2.52 1.00
N GLY A 145 -15.07 -3.04 2.11
CA GLY A 145 -14.66 -4.29 2.75
C GLY A 145 -13.59 -4.12 3.83
N GLU A 146 -13.29 -5.21 4.48
CA GLU A 146 -12.26 -5.30 5.51
C GLU A 146 -10.85 -5.14 4.92
N PRO A 147 -9.85 -4.72 5.72
CA PRO A 147 -8.47 -4.65 5.28
C PRO A 147 -7.97 -5.99 4.71
N LEU A 148 -7.31 -5.93 3.57
CA LEU A 148 -6.73 -7.10 2.88
C LEU A 148 -5.19 -6.99 2.75
N ARG A 149 -4.57 -6.11 3.50
CA ARG A 149 -3.12 -5.91 3.52
C ARG A 149 -2.43 -6.94 4.41
N ARG A 150 -1.20 -7.25 4.09
CA ARG A 150 -0.40 -8.20 4.88
C ARG A 150 0.07 -7.62 6.21
N THR A 151 0.20 -6.30 6.28
CA THR A 151 0.59 -5.60 7.50
C THR A 151 -0.63 -5.22 8.35
N HIS A 152 -0.49 -5.33 9.66
CA HIS A 152 -1.49 -4.88 10.64
C HIS A 152 -1.14 -3.54 11.30
N ILE A 153 -0.07 -2.88 10.84
CA ILE A 153 0.43 -1.65 11.48
C ILE A 153 -0.54 -0.47 11.42
N PHE A 154 -1.49 -0.50 10.48
CA PHE A 154 -2.51 0.54 10.29
C PHE A 154 -3.87 0.15 10.86
N ASP A 155 -3.99 -1.05 11.40
CA ASP A 155 -5.23 -1.59 11.95
C ASP A 155 -5.34 -1.18 13.42
N ASP A 156 -6.56 -1.03 13.90
CA ASP A 156 -6.80 -0.82 15.32
C ASP A 156 -6.24 -2.02 16.10
N ILE A 157 -5.85 -1.78 17.35
CA ILE A 157 -5.41 -2.86 18.23
C ILE A 157 -6.59 -3.83 18.38
N ASP A 158 -6.35 -5.10 18.09
CA ASP A 158 -7.36 -6.12 18.31
C ASP A 158 -7.68 -6.18 19.82
N ALA A 159 -8.96 -6.34 20.15
CA ALA A 159 -9.37 -6.50 21.55
C ALA A 159 -8.68 -7.70 22.21
N VAL A 160 -8.30 -8.71 21.43
CA VAL A 160 -7.53 -9.88 21.89
C VAL A 160 -6.10 -9.49 22.29
N ASP A 161 -5.48 -8.49 21.65
CA ASP A 161 -4.15 -7.99 22.01
C ASP A 161 -4.13 -7.30 23.40
N GLU A 162 -5.29 -6.86 23.88
CA GLU A 162 -5.47 -6.20 25.19
C GLU A 162 -6.06 -7.12 26.26
N MET A 163 -6.40 -8.38 25.93
CA MET A 163 -6.95 -9.33 26.89
C MET A 163 -5.89 -9.80 27.87
N GLU A 164 -6.19 -9.67 29.16
CA GLU A 164 -5.46 -10.38 30.20
C GLU A 164 -5.98 -11.80 30.29
N PHE A 165 -5.10 -12.78 30.11
CA PHE A 165 -5.45 -14.20 30.25
C PHE A 165 -5.18 -14.65 31.67
N ASP A 166 -6.14 -15.31 32.28
CA ASP A 166 -6.04 -15.96 33.57
C ASP A 166 -6.25 -17.49 33.44
N GLU A 167 -6.17 -18.21 34.56
CA GLU A 167 -6.25 -19.68 34.54
C GLU A 167 -7.62 -20.22 34.01
N ASP A 168 -8.66 -19.36 34.00
CA ASP A 168 -10.02 -19.76 33.60
C ASP A 168 -10.28 -19.48 32.11
N ASN A 169 -9.48 -18.59 31.46
CA ASN A 169 -9.69 -18.18 30.08
C ASN A 169 -8.43 -18.36 29.18
N LEU A 170 -7.51 -19.23 29.61
CA LEU A 170 -6.37 -19.60 28.76
C LEU A 170 -6.84 -20.26 27.46
N PRO A 171 -6.28 -19.89 26.31
CA PRO A 171 -6.57 -20.58 25.06
C PRO A 171 -6.04 -22.02 25.08
N ASP A 172 -6.72 -22.90 24.35
CA ASP A 172 -6.37 -24.33 24.26
C ASP A 172 -5.00 -24.59 23.64
N GLU A 173 -4.49 -23.65 22.84
CA GLU A 173 -3.18 -23.74 22.20
C GLU A 173 -2.32 -22.52 22.58
N PRO A 174 -0.97 -22.72 22.77
CA PRO A 174 -0.07 -21.61 23.00
C PRO A 174 -0.01 -20.71 21.77
N PHE A 175 -0.30 -19.43 21.94
CA PHE A 175 -0.19 -18.43 20.90
C PHE A 175 0.71 -17.27 21.35
N ASP A 176 1.39 -16.69 20.37
CA ASP A 176 2.27 -15.55 20.60
C ASP A 176 1.45 -14.26 20.53
N LEU A 177 1.21 -13.66 21.70
CA LEU A 177 0.50 -12.38 21.85
C LEU A 177 1.37 -11.17 21.49
N VAL A 178 2.66 -11.39 21.31
CA VAL A 178 3.58 -10.31 20.95
C VAL A 178 3.42 -9.99 19.48
N ARG A 179 2.84 -8.83 19.17
CA ARG A 179 2.74 -8.32 17.81
C ARG A 179 4.14 -8.17 17.21
N GLN A 180 4.45 -9.02 16.24
CA GLN A 180 5.74 -8.98 15.58
C GLN A 180 5.89 -7.66 14.81
N PRO A 181 7.03 -6.94 14.92
CA PRO A 181 7.26 -5.75 14.13
C PRO A 181 7.27 -6.10 12.65
N ASP A 182 6.55 -5.31 11.84
CA ASP A 182 6.53 -5.49 10.39
C ASP A 182 7.95 -5.39 9.82
N LYS A 183 8.30 -6.30 8.91
CA LYS A 183 9.67 -6.43 8.33
C LYS A 183 10.20 -5.12 7.72
N TYR A 184 9.31 -4.28 7.17
CA TYR A 184 9.69 -2.99 6.58
C TYR A 184 9.88 -1.89 7.61
N PHE A 185 9.45 -2.09 8.87
CA PHE A 185 9.66 -1.18 9.99
C PHE A 185 10.76 -1.64 10.93
N ALA A 186 11.24 -2.87 10.78
CA ALA A 186 12.32 -3.42 11.59
C ALA A 186 13.59 -2.56 11.46
N ARG A 187 14.21 -2.26 12.61
CA ARG A 187 15.43 -1.45 12.72
C ARG A 187 16.51 -2.25 13.43
N ASP A 188 17.78 -1.99 13.07
CA ASP A 188 18.94 -2.52 13.79
C ASP A 188 19.17 -1.79 15.13
N GLU A 189 20.15 -2.24 15.89
CA GLU A 189 20.53 -1.65 17.18
C GLU A 189 20.95 -0.16 17.09
N LEU A 190 21.33 0.30 15.89
CA LEU A 190 21.68 1.69 15.61
C LEU A 190 20.47 2.50 15.09
N GLY A 191 19.26 1.92 15.08
CA GLY A 191 18.05 2.55 14.61
C GLY A 191 17.91 2.65 13.10
N ARG A 192 18.78 2.01 12.30
CA ARG A 192 18.71 2.00 10.84
C ARG A 192 17.76 0.90 10.37
N ARG A 193 17.00 1.16 9.30
CA ARG A 193 16.14 0.13 8.70
C ARG A 193 16.97 -1.05 8.18
N ILE A 194 16.53 -2.27 8.48
CA ILE A 194 17.18 -3.52 8.05
C ILE A 194 16.98 -3.70 6.54
N LEU A 195 15.78 -3.44 6.02
CA LEU A 195 15.48 -3.55 4.59
C LEU A 195 15.67 -2.21 3.89
N ASN A 196 16.51 -2.21 2.86
CA ASN A 196 16.73 -1.06 1.99
C ASN A 196 15.84 -1.12 0.75
N VAL A 197 15.19 0.01 0.45
CA VAL A 197 14.39 0.21 -0.75
C VAL A 197 15.17 1.09 -1.73
N PRO A 198 15.19 0.74 -3.03
CA PRO A 198 15.92 1.51 -4.04
C PRO A 198 15.45 2.97 -4.13
N GLU A 199 16.39 3.86 -4.50
CA GLU A 199 16.06 5.26 -4.78
C GLU A 199 15.54 5.46 -6.19
N MET A 200 14.31 5.94 -6.31
CA MET A 200 13.66 6.13 -7.61
C MET A 200 14.00 7.45 -8.30
N GLY A 201 14.66 8.38 -7.61
CA GLY A 201 14.88 9.73 -8.13
C GLY A 201 15.64 9.80 -9.44
N GLU A 202 16.64 8.94 -9.66
CA GLU A 202 17.39 8.89 -10.91
C GLU A 202 16.61 8.25 -12.05
N ILE A 203 15.92 7.14 -11.79
CA ILE A 203 15.11 6.43 -12.77
C ILE A 203 14.02 7.36 -13.29
N LEU A 204 13.29 8.01 -12.40
CA LEU A 204 12.22 8.93 -12.77
C LEU A 204 12.73 10.16 -13.54
N ARG A 205 13.92 10.65 -13.23
CA ARG A 205 14.52 11.74 -14.01
C ARG A 205 14.94 11.32 -15.42
N ARG A 206 15.42 10.10 -15.60
CA ARG A 206 15.77 9.55 -16.93
C ARG A 206 14.51 9.35 -17.78
N GLU A 207 13.48 8.76 -17.23
CA GLU A 207 12.19 8.55 -17.92
C GLU A 207 11.48 9.86 -18.33
N GLN A 208 11.72 10.97 -17.61
CA GLN A 208 11.16 12.28 -17.97
C GLN A 208 11.91 12.97 -19.13
N ARG A 209 13.10 12.50 -19.47
CA ARG A 209 13.94 13.04 -20.55
C ARG A 209 13.87 12.23 -21.83
N ALA A 210 13.30 11.03 -21.78
CA ALA A 210 13.11 10.12 -22.90
C ALA A 210 11.71 10.31 -23.53
#